data_ad037eec7bdd1fd8959cb2f5f680cc19
#
_entry.id   ad037eec7bdd1fd8959cb2f5f680cc19
#
_cell.length_a   1.000
_cell.length_b   1.000
_cell.length_c   1.000
_cell.angle_alpha   90.00
_cell.angle_beta   90.00
_cell.angle_gamma   90.00
#
_symmetry.space_group_name_H-M   'P 1'
#
loop_
_entity.id
_entity.type
_entity.pdbx_description
1 polymer ?
#
loop_
_entity_poly.entity_id
_entity_poly.type
_entity_poly.pdbx_seq_one_letter_code
_entity_poly.pdbx_strand_id
1 'polypeptide(L)'
;QDIRNQGIELTETFETPIFCYPGDTCIDVMQREEIARRAQILFIELTFLDDRVSPESARRHGHIHIKDIIDNEELFADNQTIVFMHFSSRYKPDQIHRILQDKLPDSLRSKCHFIPNTNIFGSSTDPTDLSQIAVMHAQSTQ
;
A
#
# COMPACT_ATOMS: atom_id res chain seq x y z
N GLN A 1 -0.49 8.98 49.36
CA GLN A 1 -1.72 9.77 49.17
C GLN A 1 -2.34 9.36 47.84
N ASP A 2 -3.57 8.89 47.90
CA ASP A 2 -4.28 8.28 46.79
C ASP A 2 -4.79 9.37 45.86
N ILE A 3 -4.21 9.45 44.63
CA ILE A 3 -4.56 10.41 43.57
C ILE A 3 -6.01 10.28 43.12
N ARG A 4 -6.66 9.11 43.40
CA ARG A 4 -8.06 8.85 43.05
C ARG A 4 -9.07 9.78 43.71
N ASN A 5 -8.69 10.44 44.80
CA ASN A 5 -9.59 11.34 45.54
C ASN A 5 -9.60 12.80 45.01
N GLN A 6 -8.85 13.12 43.95
CA GLN A 6 -8.77 14.49 43.45
C GLN A 6 -9.63 14.76 42.20
N GLY A 7 -10.42 13.78 41.73
CA GLY A 7 -11.32 13.97 40.59
C GLY A 7 -10.61 14.28 39.28
N ILE A 8 -9.34 13.89 39.15
CA ILE A 8 -8.58 14.04 37.90
C ILE A 8 -8.97 12.89 36.99
N GLU A 9 -9.76 13.15 35.95
CA GLU A 9 -9.95 12.21 34.86
C GLU A 9 -8.64 12.11 34.08
N LEU A 10 -8.02 10.94 34.13
CA LEU A 10 -6.88 10.62 33.26
C LEU A 10 -7.44 10.16 31.92
N THR A 11 -7.60 11.09 31.00
CA THR A 11 -7.93 10.79 29.59
C THR A 11 -6.67 10.86 28.78
N GLU A 12 -6.37 9.76 28.07
CA GLU A 12 -5.31 9.71 27.09
C GLU A 12 -5.94 9.78 25.70
N THR A 13 -5.51 10.76 24.90
CA THR A 13 -6.00 10.92 23.53
C THR A 13 -5.04 10.22 22.60
N PHE A 14 -5.56 9.24 21.85
CA PHE A 14 -4.81 8.57 20.79
C PHE A 14 -5.25 9.09 19.42
N GLU A 15 -4.30 9.51 18.62
CA GLU A 15 -4.53 9.86 17.22
C GLU A 15 -4.12 8.70 16.33
N THR A 16 -5.01 8.24 15.46
CA THR A 16 -4.71 7.24 14.45
C THR A 16 -4.85 7.88 13.07
N PRO A 17 -3.80 7.90 12.25
CA PRO A 17 -3.87 8.42 10.89
C PRO A 17 -4.90 7.64 10.07
N ILE A 18 -5.79 8.34 9.36
CA ILE A 18 -6.78 7.70 8.52
C ILE A 18 -6.11 7.15 7.26
N PHE A 19 -5.29 7.95 6.59
CA PHE A 19 -4.53 7.51 5.45
C PHE A 19 -3.12 8.11 5.41
N CYS A 20 -2.22 7.44 4.71
CA CYS A 20 -0.87 7.90 4.42
C CYS A 20 -0.51 7.57 2.97
N TYR A 21 0.16 8.52 2.31
CA TYR A 21 0.76 8.34 0.99
C TYR A 21 2.18 8.92 1.01
N PRO A 22 3.22 8.07 1.13
CA PRO A 22 4.61 8.55 1.20
C PRO A 22 5.19 9.08 -0.12
N GLY A 23 4.49 8.88 -1.25
CA GLY A 23 5.04 9.16 -2.58
C GLY A 23 5.98 8.05 -3.07
N ASP A 24 6.78 8.37 -4.09
CA ASP A 24 7.81 7.46 -4.61
C ASP A 24 8.91 7.30 -3.56
N THR A 25 9.18 6.07 -3.14
CA THR A 25 10.04 5.80 -2.00
C THR A 25 10.58 4.37 -2.01
N CYS A 26 11.51 4.10 -1.10
CA CYS A 26 11.97 2.74 -0.80
C CYS A 26 11.21 2.16 0.41
N ILE A 27 11.31 0.86 0.60
CA ILE A 27 10.63 0.13 1.70
C ILE A 27 11.02 0.66 3.09
N ASP A 28 12.20 1.25 3.24
CA ASP A 28 12.67 1.82 4.49
C ASP A 28 11.79 2.98 5.02
N VAL A 29 10.92 3.57 4.20
CA VAL A 29 9.87 4.48 4.69
C VAL A 29 8.99 3.80 5.74
N MET A 30 8.67 2.52 5.58
CA MET A 30 7.90 1.76 6.55
C MET A 30 8.65 1.54 7.87
N GLN A 31 9.97 1.53 7.84
CA GLN A 31 10.81 1.43 9.04
C GLN A 31 10.93 2.76 9.78
N ARG A 32 11.11 3.85 9.04
CA ARG A 32 11.36 5.19 9.60
C ARG A 32 10.11 5.91 10.03
N GLU A 33 9.02 5.79 9.27
CA GLU A 33 7.83 6.60 9.43
C GLU A 33 6.71 5.82 10.16
N GLU A 34 6.56 6.06 11.44
CA GLU A 34 5.50 5.45 12.24
C GLU A 34 4.09 5.74 11.66
N ILE A 35 3.90 6.95 11.12
CA ILE A 35 2.63 7.35 10.51
C ILE A 35 2.22 6.42 9.36
N ALA A 36 3.17 5.93 8.56
CA ALA A 36 2.89 4.98 7.49
C ALA A 36 2.43 3.63 8.04
N ARG A 37 3.08 3.13 9.10
CA ARG A 37 2.70 1.87 9.75
C ARG A 37 1.34 1.93 10.43
N ARG A 38 0.98 3.09 11.00
CA ARG A 38 -0.26 3.26 11.80
C ARG A 38 -1.45 3.72 10.97
N ALA A 39 -1.26 4.18 9.74
CA ALA A 39 -2.36 4.61 8.90
C ALA A 39 -3.35 3.46 8.66
N GLN A 40 -4.64 3.73 8.80
CA GLN A 40 -5.68 2.74 8.51
C GLN A 40 -5.64 2.33 7.04
N ILE A 41 -5.46 3.30 6.13
CA ILE A 41 -5.31 3.10 4.70
C ILE A 41 -3.93 3.60 4.29
N LEU A 42 -3.10 2.68 3.81
CA LEU A 42 -1.79 3.01 3.28
C LEU A 42 -1.81 2.93 1.75
N PHE A 43 -1.56 4.06 1.10
CA PHE A 43 -1.23 4.10 -0.33
C PHE A 43 0.28 4.02 -0.45
N ILE A 44 0.79 3.01 -1.14
CA ILE A 44 2.23 2.82 -1.28
C ILE A 44 2.57 2.40 -2.71
N GLU A 45 3.67 2.95 -3.21
CA GLU A 45 4.17 2.55 -4.52
C GLU A 45 4.64 1.10 -4.51
N LEU A 46 4.49 0.43 -5.66
CA LEU A 46 5.01 -0.90 -5.92
C LEU A 46 5.41 -1.00 -7.39
N THR A 47 6.59 -0.47 -7.70
CA THR A 47 7.01 -0.28 -9.09
C THR A 47 7.37 -1.60 -9.77
N PHE A 48 8.08 -2.51 -9.08
CA PHE A 48 8.62 -3.72 -9.70
C PHE A 48 8.08 -5.00 -9.08
N LEU A 49 7.58 -5.90 -9.94
CA LEU A 49 6.87 -7.12 -9.55
C LEU A 49 7.61 -8.41 -9.92
N ASP A 50 8.73 -8.32 -10.63
CA ASP A 50 9.48 -9.47 -11.13
C ASP A 50 10.99 -9.24 -11.14
N ASP A 51 11.74 -10.31 -11.40
CA ASP A 51 13.19 -10.34 -11.30
C ASP A 51 13.94 -9.67 -12.46
N ARG A 52 13.21 -9.03 -13.41
CA ARG A 52 13.85 -8.21 -14.48
C ARG A 52 14.56 -6.99 -13.92
N VAL A 53 14.16 -6.54 -12.74
CA VAL A 53 14.87 -5.53 -11.93
C VAL A 53 15.09 -6.14 -10.56
N SER A 54 16.33 -6.14 -10.07
CA SER A 54 16.60 -6.66 -8.73
C SER A 54 16.08 -5.71 -7.64
N PRO A 55 15.76 -6.23 -6.43
CA PRO A 55 15.39 -5.39 -5.29
C PRO A 55 16.42 -4.30 -4.99
N GLU A 56 17.71 -4.61 -5.08
CA GLU A 56 18.80 -3.66 -4.86
C GLU A 56 18.79 -2.54 -5.90
N SER A 57 18.54 -2.88 -7.17
CA SER A 57 18.41 -1.91 -8.25
C SER A 57 17.18 -1.03 -8.06
N ALA A 58 16.05 -1.60 -7.67
CA ALA A 58 14.83 -0.86 -7.34
C ALA A 58 15.10 0.18 -6.23
N ARG A 59 15.70 -0.24 -5.12
CA ARG A 59 16.05 0.66 -4.00
C ARG A 59 17.01 1.76 -4.40
N ARG A 60 18.00 1.46 -5.24
CA ARG A 60 18.96 2.45 -5.75
C ARG A 60 18.30 3.56 -6.56
N HIS A 61 17.18 3.25 -7.22
CA HIS A 61 16.39 4.21 -7.99
C HIS A 61 15.23 4.84 -7.20
N GLY A 62 15.13 4.54 -5.90
CA GLY A 62 14.10 5.12 -5.04
C GLY A 62 12.72 4.47 -5.18
N HIS A 63 12.68 3.17 -5.52
CA HIS A 63 11.44 2.41 -5.75
C HIS A 63 11.37 1.13 -4.93
N ILE A 64 10.16 0.59 -4.80
CA ILE A 64 9.89 -0.65 -4.08
C ILE A 64 9.75 -1.81 -5.07
N HIS A 65 10.38 -2.92 -4.72
CA HIS A 65 10.22 -4.22 -5.35
C HIS A 65 9.27 -5.09 -4.51
N ILE A 66 8.48 -5.97 -5.15
CA ILE A 66 7.52 -6.84 -4.45
C ILE A 66 8.19 -7.70 -3.38
N LYS A 67 9.43 -8.12 -3.62
CA LYS A 67 10.21 -8.86 -2.64
C LYS A 67 10.45 -8.06 -1.35
N ASP A 68 10.64 -6.75 -1.45
CA ASP A 68 10.80 -5.89 -0.28
C ASP A 68 9.52 -5.85 0.56
N ILE A 69 8.35 -5.87 -0.08
CA ILE A 69 7.05 -5.95 0.61
C ILE A 69 6.93 -7.28 1.35
N ILE A 70 7.24 -8.39 0.67
CA ILE A 70 7.13 -9.75 1.24
C ILE A 70 8.10 -9.93 2.41
N ASP A 71 9.35 -9.53 2.23
CA ASP A 71 10.40 -9.68 3.24
C ASP A 71 10.18 -8.80 4.49
N ASN A 72 9.28 -7.83 4.43
CA ASN A 72 8.94 -6.90 5.52
C ASN A 72 7.43 -6.89 5.82
N GLU A 73 6.74 -8.00 5.65
CA GLU A 73 5.28 -8.08 5.78
C GLU A 73 4.78 -7.62 7.17
N GLU A 74 5.58 -7.82 8.20
CA GLU A 74 5.26 -7.44 9.58
C GLU A 74 5.11 -5.92 9.77
N LEU A 75 5.75 -5.11 8.93
CA LEU A 75 5.64 -3.65 9.00
C LEU A 75 4.27 -3.13 8.57
N PHE A 76 3.47 -3.97 7.93
CA PHE A 76 2.12 -3.65 7.45
C PHE A 76 1.02 -4.18 8.36
N ALA A 77 1.36 -4.74 9.52
CA ALA A 77 0.42 -5.41 10.41
C ALA A 77 -0.75 -4.51 10.86
N ASP A 78 -0.48 -3.25 11.16
CA ASP A 78 -1.46 -2.30 11.68
C ASP A 78 -2.30 -1.61 10.59
N ASN A 79 -1.88 -1.66 9.34
CA ASN A 79 -2.69 -1.13 8.25
C ASN A 79 -3.92 -2.03 8.01
N GLN A 80 -5.10 -1.44 7.96
CA GLN A 80 -6.34 -2.16 7.66
C GLN A 80 -6.51 -2.42 6.16
N THR A 81 -6.07 -1.46 5.35
CA THR A 81 -6.12 -1.52 3.89
C THR A 81 -4.80 -1.01 3.32
N ILE A 82 -4.27 -1.72 2.35
CA ILE A 82 -3.07 -1.33 1.59
C ILE A 82 -3.47 -1.17 0.14
N VAL A 83 -3.15 -0.02 -0.45
CA VAL A 83 -3.42 0.27 -1.86
C VAL A 83 -2.09 0.42 -2.58
N PHE A 84 -1.73 -0.58 -3.36
CA PHE A 84 -0.55 -0.53 -4.22
C PHE A 84 -0.81 0.29 -5.47
N MET A 85 0.14 1.10 -5.85
CA MET A 85 0.06 1.98 -7.01
C MET A 85 1.45 2.23 -7.62
N HIS A 86 1.53 3.03 -8.67
CA HIS A 86 2.80 3.40 -9.31
C HIS A 86 3.59 2.20 -9.87
N PHE A 87 2.89 1.25 -10.49
CA PHE A 87 3.53 0.11 -11.14
C PHE A 87 4.32 0.56 -12.38
N SER A 88 5.39 -0.15 -12.70
CA SER A 88 6.07 0.06 -13.98
C SER A 88 5.10 -0.14 -15.15
N SER A 89 5.20 0.72 -16.17
CA SER A 89 4.35 0.67 -17.38
C SER A 89 4.45 -0.66 -18.17
N ARG A 90 5.43 -1.50 -17.84
CA ARG A 90 5.59 -2.84 -18.43
C ARG A 90 4.51 -3.84 -18.02
N TYR A 91 3.81 -3.58 -16.90
CA TYR A 91 2.78 -4.48 -16.39
C TYR A 91 1.39 -4.04 -16.80
N LYS A 92 0.60 -5.01 -17.32
CA LYS A 92 -0.82 -4.83 -17.57
C LYS A 92 -1.63 -5.13 -16.31
N PRO A 93 -2.85 -4.58 -16.16
CA PRO A 93 -3.67 -4.77 -14.95
C PRO A 93 -3.91 -6.24 -14.58
N ASP A 94 -4.17 -7.10 -15.55
CA ASP A 94 -4.37 -8.54 -15.33
C ASP A 94 -3.09 -9.25 -14.86
N GLN A 95 -1.93 -8.81 -15.33
CA GLN A 95 -0.63 -9.30 -14.85
C GLN A 95 -0.37 -8.86 -13.41
N ILE A 96 -0.64 -7.60 -13.09
CA ILE A 96 -0.51 -7.07 -11.72
C ILE A 96 -1.37 -7.91 -10.78
N HIS A 97 -2.65 -8.09 -11.09
CA HIS A 97 -3.58 -8.87 -10.28
C HIS A 97 -3.04 -10.28 -10.03
N ARG A 98 -2.64 -10.99 -11.09
CA ARG A 98 -2.14 -12.36 -11.01
C ARG A 98 -0.90 -12.45 -10.13
N ILE A 99 0.07 -11.54 -10.33
CA ILE A 99 1.32 -11.56 -9.55
C ILE A 99 1.06 -11.28 -8.08
N LEU A 100 0.19 -10.32 -7.75
CA LEU A 100 -0.16 -10.02 -6.37
C LEU A 100 -0.85 -11.21 -5.70
N GLN A 101 -1.76 -11.90 -6.42
CA GLN A 101 -2.42 -13.09 -5.90
C GLN A 101 -1.46 -14.25 -5.67
N ASP A 102 -0.48 -14.44 -6.55
CA ASP A 102 0.47 -15.56 -6.47
C ASP A 102 1.58 -15.32 -5.43
N LYS A 103 2.09 -14.10 -5.34
CA LYS A 103 3.31 -13.81 -4.58
C LYS A 103 3.08 -13.27 -3.17
N LEU A 104 1.99 -12.52 -2.94
CA LEU A 104 1.75 -11.93 -1.62
C LEU A 104 1.33 -13.00 -0.60
N PRO A 105 1.85 -12.92 0.63
CA PRO A 105 1.34 -13.74 1.73
C PRO A 105 -0.11 -13.40 2.06
N ASP A 106 -0.84 -14.33 2.65
CA ASP A 106 -2.27 -14.19 2.97
C ASP A 106 -2.58 -12.97 3.83
N SER A 107 -1.68 -12.63 4.75
CA SER A 107 -1.78 -11.47 5.63
C SER A 107 -1.87 -10.14 4.87
N LEU A 108 -1.17 -10.02 3.75
CA LEU A 108 -1.20 -8.85 2.89
C LEU A 108 -2.29 -8.96 1.83
N ARG A 109 -2.42 -10.14 1.20
CA ARG A 109 -3.38 -10.39 0.12
C ARG A 109 -4.81 -10.09 0.54
N SER A 110 -5.19 -10.45 1.78
CA SER A 110 -6.55 -10.26 2.30
C SER A 110 -6.96 -8.79 2.46
N LYS A 111 -6.01 -7.87 2.52
CA LYS A 111 -6.25 -6.43 2.75
C LYS A 111 -5.65 -5.52 1.69
N CYS A 112 -5.06 -6.08 0.63
CA CYS A 112 -4.49 -5.28 -0.43
C CYS A 112 -5.47 -5.02 -1.58
N HIS A 113 -5.33 -3.84 -2.15
CA HIS A 113 -5.95 -3.39 -3.39
C HIS A 113 -4.86 -2.82 -4.27
N PHE A 114 -5.14 -2.57 -5.55
CA PHE A 114 -4.20 -1.89 -6.41
C PHE A 114 -4.89 -0.96 -7.40
N ILE A 115 -4.20 0.10 -7.77
CA ILE A 115 -4.62 1.04 -8.80
C ILE A 115 -3.63 0.87 -9.95
N PRO A 116 -4.04 0.28 -11.08
CA PRO A 116 -3.16 0.16 -12.24
C PRO A 116 -2.88 1.54 -12.83
N ASN A 117 -1.73 1.67 -13.52
CA ASN A 117 -1.45 2.87 -14.29
C ASN A 117 -2.48 2.98 -15.41
N THR A 118 -3.41 3.91 -15.29
CA THR A 118 -4.28 4.30 -16.37
C THR A 118 -3.55 5.34 -17.21
N ASN A 119 -3.41 5.11 -18.50
CA ASN A 119 -3.02 6.18 -19.42
C ASN A 119 -4.20 7.16 -19.52
N ILE A 120 -4.25 8.12 -18.60
CA ILE A 120 -5.27 9.18 -18.59
C ILE A 120 -5.26 10.00 -19.89
N PHE A 121 -4.23 9.85 -20.71
CA PHE A 121 -4.05 10.55 -21.98
C PHE A 121 -4.18 9.67 -23.24
N GLY A 122 -4.67 8.43 -23.11
CA GLY A 122 -4.93 7.54 -24.24
C GLY A 122 -6.35 7.69 -24.76
N SER A 123 -6.60 8.63 -25.65
CA SER A 123 -7.71 8.70 -26.64
C SER A 123 -9.13 8.34 -26.14
N SER A 124 -9.60 8.93 -25.07
CA SER A 124 -11.05 9.08 -24.82
C SER A 124 -11.31 10.52 -24.45
N THR A 125 -12.13 11.19 -25.24
CA THR A 125 -12.43 12.62 -25.12
C THR A 125 -13.55 12.90 -24.11
N ASP A 126 -13.82 11.98 -23.18
CA ASP A 126 -14.81 12.18 -22.14
C ASP A 126 -14.18 12.23 -20.75
N PRO A 127 -14.05 13.44 -20.16
CA PRO A 127 -13.50 13.60 -18.82
C PRO A 127 -14.45 13.13 -17.71
N THR A 128 -15.64 12.62 -18.03
CA THR A 128 -16.65 12.18 -17.05
C THR A 128 -16.77 10.65 -16.91
N ASP A 129 -16.04 9.87 -17.70
CA ASP A 129 -16.08 8.42 -17.57
C ASP A 129 -15.23 7.90 -16.40
N LEU A 130 -15.81 7.99 -15.21
CA LEU A 130 -15.27 7.41 -13.97
C LEU A 130 -15.44 5.87 -13.91
N SER A 131 -16.02 5.25 -14.93
CA SER A 131 -16.27 3.80 -14.95
C SER A 131 -15.02 2.95 -15.10
N GLN A 132 -13.87 3.57 -15.41
CA GLN A 132 -12.58 2.89 -15.57
C GLN A 132 -11.70 2.88 -14.32
N ILE A 133 -12.15 3.46 -13.21
CA ILE A 133 -11.51 3.25 -11.93
C ILE A 133 -12.01 1.90 -11.40
N ALA A 134 -11.50 0.82 -11.99
CA ALA A 134 -11.76 -0.52 -11.50
C ALA A 134 -10.99 -0.72 -10.19
N VAL A 135 -11.64 -0.42 -9.09
CA VAL A 135 -11.25 -0.98 -7.79
C VAL A 135 -11.57 -2.47 -7.86
N MET A 136 -10.61 -3.27 -8.29
CA MET A 136 -10.78 -4.71 -8.29
C MET A 136 -10.65 -5.21 -6.86
N HIS A 137 -11.79 -5.48 -6.23
CA HIS A 137 -11.83 -6.25 -4.99
C HIS A 137 -11.24 -7.63 -5.26
N ALA A 138 -10.21 -8.00 -4.52
CA ALA A 138 -9.84 -9.39 -4.39
C ALA A 138 -10.98 -10.10 -3.63
N GLN A 139 -11.97 -10.63 -4.35
CA GLN A 139 -13.00 -11.46 -3.74
C GLN A 139 -12.32 -12.75 -3.28
N SER A 140 -12.27 -12.93 -1.97
CA SER A 140 -12.07 -14.21 -1.31
C SER A 140 -13.15 -15.17 -1.81
N THR A 141 -12.81 -16.06 -2.74
CA THR A 141 -13.67 -17.18 -3.11
C THR A 141 -13.62 -18.19 -1.98
N GLN A 142 -14.76 -18.46 -1.40
CA GLN A 142 -15.01 -19.56 -0.46
C GLN A 142 -14.69 -20.92 -1.11
#